data_e31180c169f87d5cab78132ee7989ae9
#
_entry.id   e31180c169f87d5cab78132ee7989ae9
#
_cell.length_a   1.000
_cell.length_b   1.000
_cell.length_c   1.000
_cell.angle_alpha   90.00
_cell.angle_beta   90.00
_cell.angle_gamma   90.00
#
_symmetry.space_group_name_H-M   'P 1'
#
loop_
_entity.id
_entity.type
_entity.pdbx_description
1 polymer ?
#
loop_
_entity_poly.entity_id
_entity_poly.type
_entity_poly.pdbx_seq_one_letter_code
_entity_poly.pdbx_strand_id
1 'polypeptide(L)'
;MDIWVLILPPVRVSLYIGMMLVNGSILYGLLLGTQMTAGSKAHLAGLVRAGALVGLAAVTLQIPASAGYLGGDVASAFDPLYLQLMLETTLGWSSLLAAAGFIMAVWLPRLAVKYHIPTGGLICLLIASAFAVHGHATTGGMVTRLLLVVHLACVAVWLGAFLPLHRLCRLATDDPAALRELAQTGRRFAQVGSIAVALLLVSGVALAAFLTGSVTAMVTTGYGLALSGKVILVSGLLGLAALNRFRLVPAVDRGERAAAARLGLSVRVEMLGALAIMLVTSLLTTSLALPMSP
;
A
#
# COMPACT_ATOMS: atom_id res chain seq x y z
N MET A 1 -22.43 4.16 20.36
CA MET A 1 -21.47 3.67 19.36
C MET A 1 -20.12 4.26 19.73
N ASP A 2 -19.13 3.45 19.98
CA ASP A 2 -17.81 3.92 20.41
C ASP A 2 -17.17 4.75 19.29
N ILE A 3 -16.81 6.00 19.56
CA ILE A 3 -16.23 6.93 18.59
C ILE A 3 -14.92 6.37 17.99
N TRP A 4 -14.19 5.58 18.75
CA TRP A 4 -12.91 5.02 18.33
C TRP A 4 -13.04 3.98 17.20
N VAL A 5 -14.17 3.27 17.13
CA VAL A 5 -14.52 2.38 16.01
C VAL A 5 -14.61 3.15 14.70
N LEU A 6 -14.95 4.46 14.76
CA LEU A 6 -14.98 5.34 13.59
C LEU A 6 -13.63 6.00 13.30
N ILE A 7 -12.76 6.19 14.30
CA ILE A 7 -11.48 6.90 14.17
C ILE A 7 -10.36 5.95 13.71
N LEU A 8 -10.30 4.73 14.25
CA LEU A 8 -9.21 3.79 13.97
C LEU A 8 -9.10 3.40 12.48
N PRO A 9 -10.20 3.07 11.75
CA PRO A 9 -10.09 2.71 10.34
C PRO A 9 -9.51 3.83 9.44
N PRO A 10 -9.93 5.11 9.51
CA PRO A 10 -9.32 6.20 8.76
C PRO A 10 -7.82 6.39 9.07
N VAL A 11 -7.41 6.30 10.34
CA VAL A 11 -6.00 6.37 10.74
C VAL A 11 -5.22 5.22 10.09
N ARG A 12 -5.77 4.01 10.08
CA ARG A 12 -5.15 2.84 9.46
C ARG A 12 -5.07 2.96 7.92
N VAL A 13 -6.10 3.49 7.27
CA VAL A 13 -6.08 3.80 5.83
C VAL A 13 -5.02 4.83 5.51
N SER A 14 -4.88 5.88 6.33
CA SER A 14 -3.84 6.91 6.15
C SER A 14 -2.42 6.29 6.25
N LEU A 15 -2.22 5.34 7.16
CA LEU A 15 -0.97 4.60 7.27
C LEU A 15 -0.69 3.74 6.00
N TYR A 16 -1.71 3.07 5.45
CA TYR A 16 -1.58 2.35 4.17
C TYR A 16 -1.27 3.29 3.01
N ILE A 17 -1.93 4.44 2.91
CA ILE A 17 -1.65 5.46 1.89
C ILE A 17 -0.20 5.95 2.02
N GLY A 18 0.25 6.28 3.24
CA GLY A 18 1.63 6.68 3.50
C GLY A 18 2.64 5.63 3.02
N MET A 19 2.42 4.36 3.38
CA MET A 19 3.25 3.24 2.93
C MET A 19 3.23 3.10 1.40
N MET A 20 2.05 3.15 0.75
CA MET A 20 1.95 3.00 -0.71
C MET A 20 2.64 4.14 -1.45
N LEU A 21 2.52 5.37 -0.97
CA LEU A 21 3.17 6.52 -1.58
C LEU A 21 4.69 6.46 -1.41
N VAL A 22 5.19 6.08 -0.24
CA VAL A 22 6.64 6.00 0.01
C VAL A 22 7.23 4.78 -0.69
N ASN A 23 6.84 3.57 -0.28
CA ASN A 23 7.43 2.34 -0.80
C ASN A 23 7.16 2.18 -2.29
N GLY A 24 5.94 2.51 -2.73
CA GLY A 24 5.55 2.45 -4.12
C GLY A 24 6.38 3.39 -5.01
N SER A 25 6.58 4.65 -4.59
CA SER A 25 7.38 5.60 -5.37
C SER A 25 8.86 5.23 -5.40
N ILE A 26 9.42 4.72 -4.29
CA ILE A 26 10.79 4.22 -4.24
C ILE A 26 10.95 3.03 -5.19
N LEU A 27 10.09 2.02 -5.07
CA LEU A 27 10.13 0.82 -5.91
C LEU A 27 9.86 1.14 -7.39
N TYR A 28 8.94 2.07 -7.69
CA TYR A 28 8.74 2.57 -9.05
C TYR A 28 10.04 3.16 -9.61
N GLY A 29 10.70 4.04 -8.88
CA GLY A 29 11.97 4.65 -9.30
C GLY A 29 13.07 3.62 -9.53
N LEU A 30 13.18 2.61 -8.66
CA LEU A 30 14.20 1.56 -8.75
C LEU A 30 13.94 0.56 -9.89
N LEU A 31 12.69 0.13 -10.05
CA LEU A 31 12.33 -0.94 -10.97
C LEU A 31 11.96 -0.45 -12.37
N LEU A 32 11.38 0.74 -12.48
CA LEU A 32 10.80 1.26 -13.72
C LEU A 32 11.50 2.52 -14.23
N GLY A 33 12.32 3.17 -13.40
CA GLY A 33 12.82 4.53 -13.60
C GLY A 33 14.04 4.70 -14.51
N THR A 34 14.35 3.79 -15.44
CA THR A 34 15.59 3.81 -16.22
C THR A 34 15.79 5.05 -17.13
N GLN A 35 14.71 5.67 -17.59
CA GLN A 35 14.77 6.83 -18.50
C GLN A 35 13.76 7.92 -18.11
N MET A 36 13.64 8.17 -16.82
CA MET A 36 12.69 9.17 -16.31
C MET A 36 13.18 10.59 -16.60
N THR A 37 12.25 11.42 -17.08
CA THR A 37 12.46 12.87 -17.20
C THR A 37 12.68 13.51 -15.82
N ALA A 38 13.30 14.71 -15.79
CA ALA A 38 13.47 15.47 -14.55
C ALA A 38 12.13 15.75 -13.86
N GLY A 39 11.07 16.02 -14.64
CA GLY A 39 9.71 16.23 -14.14
C GLY A 39 9.12 14.97 -13.47
N SER A 40 9.38 13.78 -14.01
CA SER A 40 8.94 12.52 -13.40
C SER A 40 9.69 12.21 -12.11
N LYS A 41 11.01 12.48 -12.07
CA LYS A 41 11.82 12.34 -10.83
C LYS A 41 11.33 13.30 -9.73
N ALA A 42 11.07 14.56 -10.07
CA ALA A 42 10.55 15.55 -9.12
C ALA A 42 9.16 15.14 -8.58
N HIS A 43 8.30 14.59 -9.45
CA HIS A 43 6.99 14.07 -9.04
C HIS A 43 7.13 12.91 -8.04
N LEU A 44 7.99 11.93 -8.30
CA LEU A 44 8.24 10.84 -7.35
C LEU A 44 8.78 11.35 -6.01
N ALA A 45 9.71 12.29 -6.01
CA ALA A 45 10.21 12.91 -4.80
C ALA A 45 9.09 13.61 -4.00
N GLY A 46 8.14 14.25 -4.71
CA GLY A 46 6.94 14.83 -4.12
C GLY A 46 6.04 13.78 -3.48
N LEU A 47 5.79 12.65 -4.17
CA LEU A 47 5.00 11.55 -3.64
C LEU A 47 5.64 10.91 -2.40
N VAL A 48 6.96 10.70 -2.41
CA VAL A 48 7.70 10.18 -1.24
C VAL A 48 7.50 11.11 -0.04
N ARG A 49 7.67 12.44 -0.22
CA ARG A 49 7.48 13.41 0.87
C ARG A 49 6.05 13.45 1.37
N ALA A 50 5.07 13.53 0.47
CA ALA A 50 3.66 13.54 0.85
C ALA A 50 3.27 12.27 1.60
N GLY A 51 3.69 11.09 1.10
CA GLY A 51 3.46 9.81 1.76
C GLY A 51 4.12 9.73 3.13
N ALA A 52 5.35 10.24 3.28
CA ALA A 52 6.05 10.27 4.56
C ALA A 52 5.32 11.14 5.59
N LEU A 53 4.83 12.32 5.19
CA LEU A 53 4.08 13.20 6.08
C LEU A 53 2.73 12.60 6.49
N VAL A 54 1.99 12.01 5.54
CA VAL A 54 0.74 11.30 5.83
C VAL A 54 0.99 10.11 6.75
N GLY A 55 2.04 9.32 6.48
CA GLY A 55 2.42 8.19 7.32
C GLY A 55 2.83 8.60 8.72
N LEU A 56 3.63 9.66 8.89
CA LEU A 56 4.01 10.21 10.21
C LEU A 56 2.78 10.69 10.98
N ALA A 57 1.88 11.43 10.35
CA ALA A 57 0.64 11.86 10.99
C ALA A 57 -0.20 10.65 11.44
N ALA A 58 -0.32 9.62 10.60
CA ALA A 58 -1.05 8.41 10.96
C ALA A 58 -0.39 7.65 12.12
N VAL A 59 0.94 7.50 12.11
CA VAL A 59 1.70 6.87 13.22
C VAL A 59 1.51 7.64 14.53
N THR A 60 1.56 8.97 14.47
CA THR A 60 1.37 9.82 15.67
C THR A 60 -0.05 9.69 16.22
N LEU A 61 -1.06 9.61 15.37
CA LEU A 61 -2.46 9.53 15.78
C LEU A 61 -2.89 8.13 16.24
N GLN A 62 -2.23 7.06 15.76
CA GLN A 62 -2.69 5.71 16.08
C GLN A 62 -2.47 5.33 17.56
N ILE A 63 -1.43 5.86 18.24
CA ILE A 63 -1.16 5.57 19.66
C ILE A 63 -2.28 6.14 20.54
N PRO A 64 -2.60 7.47 20.52
CA PRO A 64 -3.69 8.01 21.32
C PRO A 64 -5.06 7.45 20.90
N ALA A 65 -5.29 7.19 19.60
CA ALA A 65 -6.55 6.57 19.18
C ALA A 65 -6.73 5.15 19.76
N SER A 66 -5.64 4.37 19.85
CA SER A 66 -5.67 3.03 20.46
C SER A 66 -5.80 3.09 21.97
N ALA A 67 -5.18 4.08 22.64
CA ALA A 67 -5.32 4.34 24.07
C ALA A 67 -6.78 4.71 24.43
N GLY A 68 -7.40 5.62 23.66
CA GLY A 68 -8.81 5.98 23.82
C GLY A 68 -9.76 4.81 23.58
N TYR A 69 -9.48 3.97 22.58
CA TYR A 69 -10.25 2.74 22.32
C TYR A 69 -10.17 1.75 23.50
N LEU A 70 -8.99 1.60 24.10
CA LEU A 70 -8.80 0.71 25.25
C LEU A 70 -9.52 1.21 26.50
N GLY A 71 -9.44 2.53 26.77
CA GLY A 71 -10.08 3.12 27.95
C GLY A 71 -11.58 3.43 27.77
N GLY A 72 -12.08 3.43 26.52
CA GLY A 72 -13.49 3.63 26.19
C GLY A 72 -13.96 5.09 26.19
N ASP A 73 -13.07 6.06 26.40
CA ASP A 73 -13.39 7.50 26.44
C ASP A 73 -12.26 8.36 25.81
N VAL A 74 -12.58 9.66 25.63
CA VAL A 74 -11.62 10.60 25.02
C VAL A 74 -10.48 10.98 25.98
N ALA A 75 -10.73 10.98 27.28
CA ALA A 75 -9.70 11.31 28.27
C ALA A 75 -8.57 10.27 28.27
N SER A 76 -8.90 9.01 28.13
CA SER A 76 -7.96 7.89 28.03
C SER A 76 -6.99 8.02 26.85
N ALA A 77 -7.37 8.71 25.78
CA ALA A 77 -6.48 8.95 24.64
C ALA A 77 -5.28 9.84 25.00
N PHE A 78 -5.38 10.60 26.07
CA PHE A 78 -4.34 11.53 26.55
C PHE A 78 -3.83 11.16 27.94
N ASP A 79 -4.32 10.08 28.54
CA ASP A 79 -3.89 9.60 29.83
C ASP A 79 -2.50 8.93 29.70
N PRO A 80 -1.49 9.38 30.48
CA PRO A 80 -0.14 8.85 30.43
C PRO A 80 -0.07 7.32 30.64
N LEU A 81 -0.93 6.75 31.49
CA LEU A 81 -0.95 5.31 31.76
C LEU A 81 -1.35 4.53 30.50
N TYR A 82 -2.44 4.92 29.83
CA TYR A 82 -2.88 4.25 28.61
C TYR A 82 -1.90 4.45 27.45
N LEU A 83 -1.31 5.66 27.32
CA LEU A 83 -0.27 5.92 26.32
C LEU A 83 0.97 5.07 26.54
N GLN A 84 1.47 4.96 27.78
CA GLN A 84 2.59 4.10 28.12
C GLN A 84 2.27 2.64 27.81
N LEU A 85 1.09 2.15 28.20
CA LEU A 85 0.65 0.79 27.93
C LEU A 85 0.66 0.48 26.41
N MET A 86 0.18 1.41 25.57
CA MET A 86 0.22 1.24 24.10
C MET A 86 1.65 1.18 23.56
N LEU A 87 2.57 2.00 24.09
CA LEU A 87 3.97 2.01 23.68
C LEU A 87 4.72 0.74 24.05
N GLU A 88 4.35 0.08 25.15
CA GLU A 88 4.96 -1.18 25.62
C GLU A 88 4.47 -2.40 24.81
N THR A 89 3.39 -2.26 24.02
CA THR A 89 2.87 -3.34 23.18
C THR A 89 3.59 -3.46 21.84
N THR A 90 3.22 -4.47 21.04
CA THR A 90 3.67 -4.60 19.63
C THR A 90 3.26 -3.42 18.76
N LEU A 91 2.22 -2.65 19.14
CA LEU A 91 1.83 -1.41 18.48
C LEU A 91 2.92 -0.34 18.60
N GLY A 92 3.54 -0.19 19.79
CA GLY A 92 4.65 0.74 20.00
C GLY A 92 5.85 0.42 19.11
N TRP A 93 6.28 -0.84 19.07
CA TRP A 93 7.36 -1.29 18.18
C TRP A 93 7.04 -1.09 16.69
N SER A 94 5.81 -1.42 16.28
CA SER A 94 5.32 -1.16 14.92
C SER A 94 5.37 0.33 14.58
N SER A 95 4.91 1.18 15.51
CA SER A 95 4.93 2.64 15.34
C SER A 95 6.35 3.20 15.25
N LEU A 96 7.28 2.69 16.04
CA LEU A 96 8.69 3.10 16.01
C LEU A 96 9.34 2.76 14.65
N LEU A 97 9.14 1.53 14.16
CA LEU A 97 9.66 1.10 12.85
C LEU A 97 9.07 1.94 11.71
N ALA A 98 7.75 2.17 11.72
CA ALA A 98 7.09 2.98 10.70
C ALA A 98 7.58 4.44 10.76
N ALA A 99 7.65 5.05 11.94
CA ALA A 99 8.14 6.41 12.13
C ALA A 99 9.58 6.56 11.62
N ALA A 100 10.49 5.64 11.99
CA ALA A 100 11.87 5.64 11.49
C ALA A 100 11.91 5.60 9.96
N GLY A 101 11.15 4.71 9.33
CA GLY A 101 11.07 4.61 7.86
C GLY A 101 10.53 5.89 7.22
N PHE A 102 9.45 6.47 7.75
CA PHE A 102 8.87 7.71 7.22
C PHE A 102 9.78 8.93 7.44
N ILE A 103 10.45 9.05 8.59
CA ILE A 103 11.44 10.12 8.84
C ILE A 103 12.58 10.01 7.82
N MET A 104 13.14 8.82 7.63
CA MET A 104 14.19 8.62 6.61
C MET A 104 13.69 8.96 5.20
N ALA A 105 12.44 8.64 4.86
CA ALA A 105 11.85 8.96 3.57
C ALA A 105 11.76 10.47 3.29
N VAL A 106 11.50 11.31 4.31
CA VAL A 106 11.53 12.78 4.17
C VAL A 106 12.89 13.29 3.69
N TRP A 107 13.97 12.65 4.13
CA TRP A 107 15.34 13.05 3.82
C TRP A 107 15.90 12.39 2.56
N LEU A 108 15.33 11.26 2.11
CA LEU A 108 15.83 10.50 0.95
C LEU A 108 16.10 11.35 -0.29
N PRO A 109 15.22 12.30 -0.73
CA PRO A 109 15.48 13.09 -1.92
C PRO A 109 16.65 14.09 -1.80
N ARG A 110 17.17 14.31 -0.58
CA ARG A 110 18.31 15.20 -0.30
C ARG A 110 19.64 14.45 -0.29
N LEU A 111 19.63 13.12 -0.25
CA LEU A 111 20.84 12.31 -0.23
C LEU A 111 21.50 12.29 -1.62
N ALA A 112 22.81 12.05 -1.65
CA ALA A 112 23.51 11.80 -2.91
C ALA A 112 22.97 10.52 -3.57
N VAL A 113 22.88 10.50 -4.91
CA VAL A 113 22.26 9.45 -5.72
C VAL A 113 22.78 8.04 -5.38
N LYS A 114 24.08 7.91 -5.05
CA LYS A 114 24.69 6.63 -4.65
C LYS A 114 24.06 5.98 -3.41
N TYR A 115 23.40 6.77 -2.56
CA TYR A 115 22.74 6.27 -1.35
C TYR A 115 21.25 5.97 -1.56
N HIS A 116 20.65 6.34 -2.71
CA HIS A 116 19.22 6.16 -2.92
C HIS A 116 18.79 4.69 -2.89
N ILE A 117 19.58 3.78 -3.48
CA ILE A 117 19.24 2.35 -3.51
C ILE A 117 19.29 1.73 -2.11
N PRO A 118 20.41 1.79 -1.36
CA PRO A 118 20.47 1.15 -0.04
C PRO A 118 19.51 1.80 0.96
N THR A 119 19.42 3.14 0.97
CA THR A 119 18.51 3.85 1.89
C THR A 119 17.05 3.60 1.52
N GLY A 120 16.70 3.62 0.23
CA GLY A 120 15.35 3.30 -0.24
C GLY A 120 14.93 1.88 0.11
N GLY A 121 15.83 0.91 -0.05
CA GLY A 121 15.59 -0.47 0.37
C GLY A 121 15.35 -0.61 1.87
N LEU A 122 16.16 0.08 2.69
CA LEU A 122 15.98 0.11 4.14
C LEU A 122 14.66 0.76 4.55
N ILE A 123 14.28 1.89 3.93
CA ILE A 123 12.99 2.54 4.18
C ILE A 123 11.83 1.58 3.88
N CYS A 124 11.85 0.93 2.71
CA CYS A 124 10.82 -0.03 2.32
C CYS A 124 10.71 -1.18 3.31
N LEU A 125 11.85 -1.70 3.76
CA LEU A 125 11.89 -2.79 4.74
C LEU A 125 11.35 -2.35 6.11
N LEU A 126 11.77 -1.20 6.63
CA LEU A 126 11.30 -0.68 7.92
C LEU A 126 9.78 -0.49 7.93
N ILE A 127 9.23 0.17 6.90
CA ILE A 127 7.80 0.44 6.82
C ILE A 127 7.02 -0.88 6.62
N ALA A 128 7.46 -1.80 5.78
CA ALA A 128 6.79 -3.08 5.58
C ALA A 128 6.85 -3.97 6.85
N SER A 129 7.99 -3.99 7.53
CA SER A 129 8.17 -4.75 8.78
C SER A 129 7.30 -4.23 9.92
N ALA A 130 7.00 -2.92 9.95
CA ALA A 130 6.08 -2.34 10.93
C ALA A 130 4.70 -3.04 10.91
N PHE A 131 4.19 -3.38 9.74
CA PHE A 131 2.92 -4.11 9.60
C PHE A 131 3.03 -5.60 9.99
N ALA A 132 4.23 -6.18 9.94
CA ALA A 132 4.47 -7.57 10.29
C ALA A 132 4.72 -7.78 11.80
N VAL A 133 5.03 -6.72 12.54
CA VAL A 133 5.26 -6.77 13.99
C VAL A 133 3.95 -6.73 14.78
N HIS A 134 2.90 -6.06 14.23
CA HIS A 134 1.63 -5.85 14.91
C HIS A 134 0.46 -6.27 14.03
N GLY A 135 -0.58 -6.84 14.65
CA GLY A 135 -1.83 -7.25 14.00
C GLY A 135 -1.92 -8.75 13.75
N HIS A 136 -2.92 -9.16 12.98
CA HIS A 136 -3.31 -10.55 12.77
C HIS A 136 -2.21 -11.46 12.18
N ALA A 137 -1.26 -10.89 11.42
CA ALA A 137 -0.15 -11.66 10.86
C ALA A 137 0.82 -12.22 11.92
N THR A 138 0.74 -11.73 13.17
CA THR A 138 1.59 -12.26 14.25
C THR A 138 1.14 -13.61 14.76
N THR A 139 -0.14 -13.99 14.58
CA THR A 139 -0.72 -15.23 15.07
C THR A 139 -0.16 -16.48 14.39
N GLY A 140 0.25 -16.39 13.11
CA GLY A 140 0.85 -17.50 12.35
C GLY A 140 2.38 -17.56 12.41
N GLY A 141 3.03 -16.82 13.33
CA GLY A 141 4.47 -16.86 13.55
C GLY A 141 5.29 -16.19 12.43
N MET A 142 6.54 -16.64 12.25
CA MET A 142 7.49 -16.01 11.30
C MET A 142 7.04 -16.17 9.84
N VAL A 143 6.40 -17.28 9.49
CA VAL A 143 5.97 -17.56 8.11
C VAL A 143 4.95 -16.52 7.65
N THR A 144 3.91 -16.26 8.43
CA THR A 144 2.88 -15.27 8.08
C THR A 144 3.43 -13.84 8.07
N ARG A 145 4.39 -13.52 8.93
CA ARG A 145 5.10 -12.23 8.91
C ARG A 145 5.88 -12.02 7.60
N LEU A 146 6.64 -13.03 7.18
CA LEU A 146 7.39 -12.98 5.91
C LEU A 146 6.46 -12.91 4.70
N LEU A 147 5.39 -13.72 4.68
CA LEU A 147 4.35 -13.66 3.64
C LEU A 147 3.71 -12.27 3.57
N LEU A 148 3.43 -11.64 4.71
CA LEU A 148 2.88 -10.28 4.73
C LEU A 148 3.88 -9.25 4.18
N VAL A 149 5.16 -9.31 4.54
CA VAL A 149 6.18 -8.41 3.99
C VAL A 149 6.28 -8.54 2.47
N VAL A 150 6.31 -9.78 1.94
CA VAL A 150 6.30 -10.05 0.49
C VAL A 150 5.02 -9.51 -0.14
N HIS A 151 3.85 -9.78 0.45
CA HIS A 151 2.57 -9.30 -0.01
C HIS A 151 2.55 -7.77 -0.11
N LEU A 152 2.98 -7.06 0.94
CA LEU A 152 3.02 -5.60 0.96
C LEU A 152 4.02 -5.02 -0.04
N ALA A 153 5.16 -5.67 -0.26
CA ALA A 153 6.12 -5.26 -1.28
C ALA A 153 5.51 -5.38 -2.69
N CYS A 154 4.81 -6.48 -2.99
CA CYS A 154 4.11 -6.67 -4.26
C CYS A 154 2.97 -5.66 -4.45
N VAL A 155 2.18 -5.39 -3.40
CA VAL A 155 1.15 -4.33 -3.40
C VAL A 155 1.79 -2.98 -3.69
N ALA A 156 2.92 -2.64 -3.04
CA ALA A 156 3.61 -1.37 -3.25
C ALA A 156 4.15 -1.23 -4.69
N VAL A 157 4.67 -2.30 -5.30
CA VAL A 157 5.08 -2.30 -6.72
C VAL A 157 3.88 -2.06 -7.63
N TRP A 158 2.75 -2.72 -7.39
CA TRP A 158 1.58 -2.64 -8.26
C TRP A 158 0.83 -1.32 -8.08
N LEU A 159 0.35 -1.03 -6.86
CA LEU A 159 -0.46 0.17 -6.60
C LEU A 159 0.38 1.46 -6.61
N GLY A 160 1.64 1.38 -6.20
CA GLY A 160 2.56 2.52 -6.20
C GLY A 160 2.85 3.07 -7.60
N ALA A 161 2.65 2.27 -8.64
CA ALA A 161 2.78 2.72 -10.03
C ALA A 161 1.61 3.59 -10.51
N PHE A 162 0.45 3.55 -9.87
CA PHE A 162 -0.77 4.18 -10.39
C PHE A 162 -0.65 5.70 -10.53
N LEU A 163 -0.19 6.41 -9.51
CA LEU A 163 -0.07 7.88 -9.56
C LEU A 163 0.96 8.35 -10.60
N PRO A 164 2.20 7.79 -10.65
CA PRO A 164 3.15 8.12 -11.70
C PRO A 164 2.64 7.81 -13.10
N LEU A 165 2.04 6.63 -13.31
CA LEU A 165 1.47 6.24 -14.62
C LEU A 165 0.31 7.14 -15.03
N HIS A 166 -0.61 7.45 -14.10
CA HIS A 166 -1.72 8.36 -14.39
C HIS A 166 -1.22 9.75 -14.81
N ARG A 167 -0.19 10.28 -14.11
CA ARG A 167 0.44 11.55 -14.53
C ARG A 167 1.02 11.45 -15.94
N LEU A 168 1.77 10.39 -16.24
CA LEU A 168 2.34 10.18 -17.59
C LEU A 168 1.25 10.06 -18.65
N CYS A 169 0.15 9.34 -18.38
CA CYS A 169 -0.98 9.24 -19.29
C CYS A 169 -1.58 10.62 -19.63
N ARG A 170 -1.68 11.51 -18.65
CA ARG A 170 -2.19 12.88 -18.87
C ARG A 170 -1.23 13.72 -19.71
N LEU A 171 0.07 13.63 -19.46
CA LEU A 171 1.06 14.39 -20.22
C LEU A 171 1.21 13.85 -21.65
N ALA A 172 1.07 12.53 -21.84
CA ALA A 172 1.24 11.85 -23.12
C ALA A 172 0.18 12.23 -24.17
N THR A 173 -0.92 12.88 -23.79
CA THR A 173 -1.91 13.40 -24.75
C THR A 173 -1.34 14.51 -25.62
N ASP A 174 -0.46 15.34 -25.07
CA ASP A 174 0.04 16.55 -25.71
C ASP A 174 1.55 16.52 -25.97
N ASP A 175 2.32 15.81 -25.11
CA ASP A 175 3.78 15.75 -25.16
C ASP A 175 4.29 14.42 -25.74
N PRO A 176 4.95 14.43 -26.91
CA PRO A 176 5.56 13.23 -27.50
C PRO A 176 6.68 12.60 -26.63
N ALA A 177 7.37 13.40 -25.79
CA ALA A 177 8.39 12.88 -24.89
C ALA A 177 7.74 12.07 -23.74
N ALA A 178 6.65 12.60 -23.19
CA ALA A 178 5.86 11.88 -22.18
C ALA A 178 5.23 10.60 -22.74
N LEU A 179 4.79 10.60 -24.00
CA LEU A 179 4.25 9.40 -24.67
C LEU A 179 5.32 8.31 -24.78
N ARG A 180 6.54 8.67 -25.15
CA ARG A 180 7.68 7.73 -25.20
C ARG A 180 8.04 7.19 -23.81
N GLU A 181 8.09 8.06 -22.78
CA GLU A 181 8.32 7.65 -21.40
C GLU A 181 7.21 6.70 -20.92
N LEU A 182 5.94 7.00 -21.23
CA LEU A 182 4.80 6.14 -20.91
C LEU A 182 4.89 4.77 -21.57
N ALA A 183 5.23 4.71 -22.88
CA ALA A 183 5.37 3.45 -23.61
C ALA A 183 6.46 2.57 -23.00
N GLN A 184 7.64 3.13 -22.73
CA GLN A 184 8.76 2.39 -22.11
C GLN A 184 8.42 1.90 -20.71
N THR A 185 7.85 2.78 -19.88
CA THR A 185 7.44 2.45 -18.52
C THR A 185 6.34 1.40 -18.51
N GLY A 186 5.36 1.53 -19.40
CA GLY A 186 4.25 0.59 -19.55
C GLY A 186 4.72 -0.83 -19.92
N ARG A 187 5.64 -0.97 -20.87
CA ARG A 187 6.25 -2.27 -21.22
C ARG A 187 6.97 -2.90 -20.02
N ARG A 188 7.80 -2.11 -19.33
CA ARG A 188 8.55 -2.60 -18.18
C ARG A 188 7.63 -2.95 -17.00
N PHE A 189 6.63 -2.12 -16.76
CA PHE A 189 5.60 -2.40 -15.74
C PHE A 189 4.79 -3.65 -16.08
N ALA A 190 4.49 -3.90 -17.36
CA ALA A 190 3.82 -5.13 -17.77
C ALA A 190 4.63 -6.39 -17.41
N GLN A 191 5.96 -6.34 -17.45
CA GLN A 191 6.83 -7.46 -17.06
C GLN A 191 6.94 -7.59 -15.53
N VAL A 192 7.44 -6.55 -14.87
CA VAL A 192 7.65 -6.52 -13.40
C VAL A 192 6.33 -6.69 -12.65
N GLY A 193 5.28 -6.00 -13.10
CA GLY A 193 3.96 -6.06 -12.50
C GLY A 193 3.32 -7.45 -12.56
N SER A 194 3.59 -8.24 -13.63
CA SER A 194 3.08 -9.61 -13.70
C SER A 194 3.71 -10.52 -12.66
N ILE A 195 5.01 -10.39 -12.43
CA ILE A 195 5.70 -11.15 -11.38
C ILE A 195 5.16 -10.71 -10.01
N ALA A 196 5.05 -9.40 -9.79
CA ALA A 196 4.51 -8.86 -8.54
C ALA A 196 3.08 -9.35 -8.28
N VAL A 197 2.20 -9.34 -9.30
CA VAL A 197 0.82 -9.84 -9.18
C VAL A 197 0.77 -11.34 -8.91
N ALA A 198 1.60 -12.16 -9.56
CA ALA A 198 1.66 -13.58 -9.28
C ALA A 198 2.08 -13.85 -7.81
N LEU A 199 3.13 -13.19 -7.32
CA LEU A 199 3.56 -13.29 -5.93
C LEU A 199 2.52 -12.74 -4.95
N LEU A 200 1.82 -11.65 -5.33
CA LEU A 200 0.73 -11.06 -4.56
C LEU A 200 -0.42 -12.07 -4.37
N LEU A 201 -0.81 -12.77 -5.43
CA LEU A 201 -1.88 -13.77 -5.37
C LEU A 201 -1.46 -14.96 -4.50
N VAL A 202 -0.26 -15.51 -4.72
CA VAL A 202 0.25 -16.64 -3.91
C VAL A 202 0.32 -16.26 -2.43
N SER A 203 0.94 -15.11 -2.11
CA SER A 203 1.04 -14.66 -0.72
C SER A 203 -0.32 -14.30 -0.12
N GLY A 204 -1.24 -13.72 -0.90
CA GLY A 204 -2.59 -13.38 -0.46
C GLY A 204 -3.45 -14.60 -0.15
N VAL A 205 -3.41 -15.64 -1.01
CA VAL A 205 -4.11 -16.92 -0.76
C VAL A 205 -3.54 -17.63 0.46
N ALA A 206 -2.20 -17.68 0.58
CA ALA A 206 -1.56 -18.29 1.74
C ALA A 206 -1.96 -17.56 3.04
N LEU A 207 -1.90 -16.21 3.08
CA LEU A 207 -2.33 -15.43 4.22
C LEU A 207 -3.82 -15.66 4.55
N ALA A 208 -4.70 -15.69 3.54
CA ALA A 208 -6.11 -15.98 3.74
C ALA A 208 -6.32 -17.35 4.38
N ALA A 209 -5.64 -18.40 3.89
CA ALA A 209 -5.72 -19.74 4.44
C ALA A 209 -5.26 -19.79 5.92
N PHE A 210 -4.14 -19.12 6.25
CA PHE A 210 -3.68 -19.05 7.64
C PHE A 210 -4.62 -18.29 8.58
N LEU A 211 -5.25 -17.20 8.09
CA LEU A 211 -6.05 -16.33 8.94
C LEU A 211 -7.50 -16.81 9.10
N THR A 212 -8.07 -17.53 8.13
CA THR A 212 -9.47 -18.01 8.22
C THR A 212 -9.58 -19.44 8.72
N GLY A 213 -8.53 -20.24 8.57
CA GLY A 213 -8.50 -21.65 9.00
C GLY A 213 -9.44 -22.59 8.22
N SER A 214 -10.54 -22.09 7.66
CA SER A 214 -11.49 -22.89 6.88
C SER A 214 -12.21 -22.09 5.80
N VAL A 215 -12.62 -22.77 4.72
CA VAL A 215 -13.44 -22.18 3.64
C VAL A 215 -14.82 -21.76 4.16
N THR A 216 -15.39 -22.52 5.09
CA THR A 216 -16.69 -22.21 5.69
C THR A 216 -16.64 -20.87 6.44
N ALA A 217 -15.58 -20.60 7.18
CA ALA A 217 -15.40 -19.32 7.88
C ALA A 217 -15.39 -18.10 6.94
N MET A 218 -15.02 -18.28 5.67
CA MET A 218 -15.05 -17.19 4.67
C MET A 218 -16.46 -16.70 4.34
N VAL A 219 -17.47 -17.53 4.51
CA VAL A 219 -18.87 -17.19 4.16
C VAL A 219 -19.79 -17.08 5.38
N THR A 220 -19.36 -17.54 6.56
CA THR A 220 -20.19 -17.53 7.77
C THR A 220 -19.79 -16.48 8.81
N THR A 221 -18.58 -15.89 8.71
CA THR A 221 -18.10 -14.92 9.68
C THR A 221 -18.04 -13.53 9.06
N GLY A 222 -18.17 -12.48 9.89
CA GLY A 222 -18.02 -11.08 9.44
C GLY A 222 -16.62 -10.81 8.84
N TYR A 223 -15.57 -11.40 9.41
CA TYR A 223 -14.21 -11.34 8.88
C TYR A 223 -14.13 -11.99 7.49
N GLY A 224 -14.67 -13.20 7.34
CA GLY A 224 -14.68 -13.94 6.08
C GLY A 224 -15.46 -13.23 4.98
N LEU A 225 -16.62 -12.66 5.29
CA LEU A 225 -17.42 -11.87 4.34
C LEU A 225 -16.66 -10.62 3.84
N ALA A 226 -16.01 -9.90 4.74
CA ALA A 226 -15.18 -8.75 4.36
C ALA A 226 -13.97 -9.17 3.51
N LEU A 227 -13.33 -10.31 3.84
CA LEU A 227 -12.24 -10.87 3.05
C LEU A 227 -12.73 -11.31 1.65
N SER A 228 -13.91 -11.95 1.55
CA SER A 228 -14.53 -12.31 0.28
C SER A 228 -14.85 -11.10 -0.58
N GLY A 229 -15.37 -10.01 0.02
CA GLY A 229 -15.56 -8.73 -0.66
C GLY A 229 -14.23 -8.15 -1.20
N LYS A 230 -13.16 -8.24 -0.41
CA LYS A 230 -11.81 -7.84 -0.85
C LYS A 230 -11.34 -8.68 -2.05
N VAL A 231 -11.56 -9.99 -2.05
CA VAL A 231 -11.20 -10.89 -3.16
C VAL A 231 -11.94 -10.49 -4.44
N ILE A 232 -13.23 -10.17 -4.37
CA ILE A 232 -14.03 -9.69 -5.51
C ILE A 232 -13.46 -8.39 -6.07
N LEU A 233 -13.12 -7.41 -5.21
CA LEU A 233 -12.51 -6.15 -5.63
C LEU A 233 -11.16 -6.38 -6.31
N VAL A 234 -10.30 -7.22 -5.74
CA VAL A 234 -9.00 -7.57 -6.33
C VAL A 234 -9.18 -8.24 -7.69
N SER A 235 -10.14 -9.16 -7.84
CA SER A 235 -10.44 -9.83 -9.11
C SER A 235 -10.88 -8.82 -10.20
N GLY A 236 -11.68 -7.82 -9.83
CA GLY A 236 -12.05 -6.72 -10.73
C GLY A 236 -10.84 -5.90 -11.18
N LEU A 237 -9.94 -5.55 -10.23
CA LEU A 237 -8.69 -4.84 -10.56
C LEU A 237 -7.77 -5.67 -11.46
N LEU A 238 -7.68 -6.99 -11.26
CA LEU A 238 -6.92 -7.89 -12.12
C LEU A 238 -7.48 -7.92 -13.55
N GLY A 239 -8.80 -7.89 -13.69
CA GLY A 239 -9.45 -7.77 -15.00
C GLY A 239 -9.08 -6.46 -15.74
N LEU A 240 -9.07 -5.31 -15.03
CA LEU A 240 -8.61 -4.03 -15.57
C LEU A 240 -7.12 -4.06 -15.89
N ALA A 241 -6.28 -4.61 -15.02
CA ALA A 241 -4.85 -4.75 -15.26
C ALA A 241 -4.55 -5.62 -16.50
N ALA A 242 -5.31 -6.70 -16.70
CA ALA A 242 -5.23 -7.54 -17.91
C ALA A 242 -5.62 -6.74 -19.18
N LEU A 243 -6.73 -5.98 -19.14
CA LEU A 243 -7.12 -5.09 -20.23
C LEU A 243 -6.02 -4.09 -20.55
N ASN A 244 -5.46 -3.44 -19.55
CA ASN A 244 -4.37 -2.48 -19.70
C ASN A 244 -3.15 -3.16 -20.34
N ARG A 245 -2.73 -4.31 -19.82
CA ARG A 245 -1.56 -5.05 -20.31
C ARG A 245 -1.70 -5.50 -21.75
N PHE A 246 -2.84 -6.10 -22.12
CA PHE A 246 -2.99 -6.79 -23.40
C PHE A 246 -3.57 -5.89 -24.52
N ARG A 247 -4.21 -4.76 -24.17
CA ARG A 247 -4.81 -3.87 -25.18
C ARG A 247 -4.26 -2.44 -25.14
N LEU A 248 -4.27 -1.79 -23.95
CA LEU A 248 -3.96 -0.36 -23.89
C LEU A 248 -2.46 -0.07 -23.95
N VAL A 249 -1.63 -0.82 -23.22
CA VAL A 249 -0.16 -0.65 -23.25
C VAL A 249 0.41 -0.90 -24.67
N PRO A 250 0.04 -1.97 -25.40
CA PRO A 250 0.49 -2.14 -26.78
C PRO A 250 0.02 -1.03 -27.73
N ALA A 251 -1.17 -0.47 -27.54
CA ALA A 251 -1.67 0.66 -28.34
C ALA A 251 -0.87 1.94 -28.06
N VAL A 252 -0.55 2.23 -26.79
CA VAL A 252 0.35 3.33 -26.40
C VAL A 252 1.74 3.14 -27.03
N ASP A 253 2.24 1.91 -27.07
CA ASP A 253 3.53 1.56 -27.65
C ASP A 253 3.59 1.80 -29.16
N ARG A 254 2.45 1.67 -29.88
CA ARG A 254 2.30 2.07 -31.28
C ARG A 254 2.17 3.58 -31.50
N GLY A 255 2.21 4.39 -30.42
CA GLY A 255 2.11 5.85 -30.50
C GLY A 255 0.67 6.39 -30.47
N GLU A 256 -0.33 5.57 -30.14
CA GLU A 256 -1.74 5.99 -30.13
C GLU A 256 -2.05 6.87 -28.89
N ARG A 257 -2.12 8.21 -29.07
CA ARG A 257 -2.45 9.15 -27.99
C ARG A 257 -3.82 8.90 -27.34
N ALA A 258 -4.80 8.48 -28.12
CA ALA A 258 -6.12 8.10 -27.61
C ALA A 258 -6.06 6.90 -26.66
N ALA A 259 -5.11 5.99 -26.84
CA ALA A 259 -4.87 4.87 -25.92
C ALA A 259 -4.28 5.36 -24.59
N ALA A 260 -3.42 6.38 -24.60
CA ALA A 260 -2.91 6.99 -23.37
C ALA A 260 -4.04 7.61 -22.52
N ALA A 261 -4.99 8.31 -23.14
CA ALA A 261 -6.15 8.85 -22.43
C ALA A 261 -7.03 7.75 -21.80
N ARG A 262 -7.29 6.66 -22.58
CA ARG A 262 -8.04 5.49 -22.08
C ARG A 262 -7.31 4.76 -20.95
N LEU A 263 -6.00 4.59 -21.05
CA LEU A 263 -5.18 4.03 -19.99
C LEU A 263 -5.24 4.88 -18.72
N GLY A 264 -5.17 6.22 -18.86
CA GLY A 264 -5.31 7.15 -17.75
C GLY A 264 -6.67 7.05 -17.03
N LEU A 265 -7.75 6.81 -17.79
CA LEU A 265 -9.08 6.55 -17.21
C LEU A 265 -9.12 5.20 -16.47
N SER A 266 -8.59 4.13 -17.07
CA SER A 266 -8.49 2.82 -16.43
C SER A 266 -7.72 2.89 -15.12
N VAL A 267 -6.55 3.52 -15.11
CA VAL A 267 -5.73 3.70 -13.90
C VAL A 267 -6.48 4.48 -12.82
N ARG A 268 -7.33 5.47 -13.18
CA ARG A 268 -8.19 6.16 -12.19
C ARG A 268 -9.20 5.21 -11.55
N VAL A 269 -9.82 4.33 -12.32
CA VAL A 269 -10.75 3.33 -11.79
C VAL A 269 -10.00 2.35 -10.88
N GLU A 270 -8.79 1.93 -11.27
CA GLU A 270 -7.93 1.09 -10.43
C GLU A 270 -7.55 1.77 -9.11
N MET A 271 -7.26 3.09 -9.11
CA MET A 271 -6.98 3.85 -7.88
C MET A 271 -8.20 3.87 -6.92
N LEU A 272 -9.41 4.04 -7.45
CA LEU A 272 -10.64 3.99 -6.64
C LEU A 272 -10.86 2.58 -6.06
N GLY A 273 -10.65 1.53 -6.85
CA GLY A 273 -10.71 0.15 -6.39
C GLY A 273 -9.64 -0.16 -5.33
N ALA A 274 -8.42 0.35 -5.50
CA ALA A 274 -7.36 0.23 -4.50
C ALA A 274 -7.72 0.92 -3.17
N LEU A 275 -8.31 2.11 -3.23
CA LEU A 275 -8.82 2.79 -2.03
C LEU A 275 -9.91 1.97 -1.33
N ALA A 276 -10.86 1.41 -2.08
CA ALA A 276 -11.88 0.52 -1.53
C ALA A 276 -11.26 -0.72 -0.84
N ILE A 277 -10.23 -1.32 -1.45
CA ILE A 277 -9.49 -2.45 -0.85
C ILE A 277 -8.79 -2.01 0.44
N MET A 278 -8.18 -0.82 0.49
CA MET A 278 -7.55 -0.30 1.71
C MET A 278 -8.58 -0.07 2.83
N LEU A 279 -9.78 0.44 2.50
CA LEU A 279 -10.88 0.62 3.45
C LEU A 279 -11.33 -0.74 4.02
N VAL A 280 -11.61 -1.73 3.16
CA VAL A 280 -11.97 -3.09 3.61
C VAL A 280 -10.84 -3.70 4.46
N THR A 281 -9.58 -3.51 4.05
CA THR A 281 -8.43 -4.02 4.81
C THR A 281 -8.31 -3.34 6.17
N SER A 282 -8.61 -2.04 6.27
CA SER A 282 -8.59 -1.35 7.57
C SER A 282 -9.65 -1.92 8.53
N LEU A 283 -10.87 -2.17 8.04
CA LEU A 283 -11.92 -2.82 8.83
C LEU A 283 -11.53 -4.23 9.29
N LEU A 284 -10.92 -5.02 8.41
CA LEU A 284 -10.38 -6.35 8.74
C LEU A 284 -9.32 -6.30 9.86
N THR A 285 -8.56 -5.22 9.96
CA THR A 285 -7.43 -5.14 10.90
C THR A 285 -7.71 -4.33 12.15
N THR A 286 -8.82 -3.57 12.21
CA THR A 286 -9.16 -2.71 13.35
C THR A 286 -10.47 -3.08 14.02
N SER A 287 -11.45 -3.58 13.27
CA SER A 287 -12.83 -3.71 13.77
C SER A 287 -13.35 -5.15 13.77
N LEU A 288 -12.70 -6.07 13.06
CA LEU A 288 -13.18 -7.45 12.92
C LEU A 288 -12.21 -8.42 13.61
N ALA A 289 -12.78 -9.29 14.46
CA ALA A 289 -12.02 -10.37 15.08
C ALA A 289 -11.77 -11.51 14.08
N LEU A 290 -10.62 -12.19 14.22
CA LEU A 290 -10.35 -13.41 13.49
C LEU A 290 -11.39 -14.49 13.85
N PRO A 291 -11.78 -15.36 12.89
CA PRO A 291 -12.57 -16.53 13.21
C PRO A 291 -11.83 -17.37 14.27
N MET A 292 -12.53 -17.70 15.35
CA MET A 292 -11.98 -18.67 16.31
C MET A 292 -11.93 -20.03 15.61
N SER A 293 -10.75 -20.67 15.60
CA SER A 293 -10.66 -22.09 15.21
C SER A 293 -11.51 -22.92 16.17
N PRO A 294 -12.32 -23.86 15.68
CA PRO A 294 -13.10 -24.77 16.50
C PRO A 294 -12.19 -25.63 17.39
#